data_67b1db9eeadd7c41333c7d9482b35935
#
_entry.id   67b1db9eeadd7c41333c7d9482b35935
#
_cell.length_a   1.000
_cell.length_b   1.000
_cell.length_c   1.000
_cell.angle_alpha   90.00
_cell.angle_beta   90.00
_cell.angle_gamma   90.00
#
_symmetry.space_group_name_H-M   'P 1'
#
loop_
_entity.id
_entity.type
_entity.pdbx_description
1 polymer ?
#
loop_
_entity_poly.entity_id
_entity_poly.type
_entity_poly.pdbx_seq_one_letter_code
_entity_poly.pdbx_strand_id
1 'polypeptide(L)'
;MLHLGRGNARYFYKLEEEVLESSPAEKVLGVLVDEKLDMSQQRVFAACKANCVLGCIKRGMGSRDREVIVPLHSALVRPHLEYCVQAWGPQHKKDTELSERVQRRTSKMIRRLEHLSCEERLRELGLFSLGKTWLWGDLFGVFQYWKGVYKHEGVQLIMRVNSDRTRGNGSTWPHAAQDTIHQGGPGSLLVQPGVQQDS
;
A
#
# COMPACT_ATOMS: atom_id res chain seq x y z
N MET A 1 -24.11 3.45 1.40
CA MET A 1 -23.80 2.37 0.42
C MET A 1 -22.92 2.93 -0.69
N LEU A 2 -21.91 2.20 -1.17
CA LEU A 2 -20.96 2.64 -2.18
C LEU A 2 -21.20 1.91 -3.52
N HIS A 3 -21.37 2.67 -4.59
CA HIS A 3 -21.48 2.15 -5.94
C HIS A 3 -20.10 2.20 -6.62
N LEU A 4 -19.48 1.04 -6.83
CA LEU A 4 -18.14 0.98 -7.40
C LEU A 4 -18.16 0.89 -8.93
N GLY A 5 -17.23 1.59 -9.57
CA GLY A 5 -16.94 1.51 -10.99
C GLY A 5 -17.75 2.47 -11.87
N ARG A 6 -17.16 2.80 -13.03
CA ARG A 6 -17.70 3.80 -13.98
C ARG A 6 -18.99 3.39 -14.68
N GLY A 7 -19.34 2.10 -14.72
CA GLY A 7 -20.54 1.57 -15.39
C GLY A 7 -21.63 1.12 -14.44
N ASN A 8 -21.56 1.46 -13.16
CA ASN A 8 -22.55 1.03 -12.18
C ASN A 8 -23.90 1.69 -12.42
N ALA A 9 -24.97 0.89 -12.52
CA ALA A 9 -26.33 1.36 -12.80
C ALA A 9 -27.00 2.08 -11.60
N ARG A 10 -26.32 2.16 -10.45
CA ARG A 10 -26.75 2.86 -9.22
C ARG A 10 -28.16 2.50 -8.77
N TYR A 11 -28.48 1.21 -8.72
CA TYR A 11 -29.76 0.74 -8.20
C TYR A 11 -29.93 1.14 -6.74
N PHE A 12 -31.17 1.45 -6.36
CA PHE A 12 -31.53 1.66 -4.96
C PHE A 12 -31.67 0.28 -4.27
N TYR A 13 -31.02 0.17 -3.13
CA TYR A 13 -31.12 -1.03 -2.29
C TYR A 13 -31.86 -0.69 -1.01
N LYS A 14 -32.68 -1.64 -0.56
CA LYS A 14 -33.39 -1.54 0.72
C LYS A 14 -32.88 -2.64 1.63
N LEU A 15 -32.73 -2.31 2.90
CA LEU A 15 -32.56 -3.28 3.96
C LEU A 15 -33.83 -3.24 4.78
N GLU A 16 -34.65 -4.30 4.67
CA GLU A 16 -36.04 -4.35 5.16
C GLU A 16 -36.87 -3.22 4.51
N GLU A 17 -37.33 -2.24 5.30
CA GLU A 17 -38.10 -1.09 4.80
C GLU A 17 -37.26 0.17 4.56
N GLU A 18 -36.00 0.18 5.02
CA GLU A 18 -35.13 1.33 4.98
C GLU A 18 -34.29 1.40 3.69
N VAL A 19 -34.35 2.54 3.01
CA VAL A 19 -33.55 2.77 1.79
C VAL A 19 -32.12 3.09 2.17
N LEU A 20 -31.16 2.34 1.65
CA LEU A 20 -29.75 2.59 1.89
C LEU A 20 -29.29 3.82 1.10
N GLU A 21 -28.91 4.86 1.81
CA GLU A 21 -28.36 6.07 1.20
C GLU A 21 -27.05 5.79 0.44
N SER A 22 -26.95 6.37 -0.76
CA SER A 22 -25.73 6.30 -1.56
C SER A 22 -24.69 7.30 -1.05
N SER A 23 -23.46 6.86 -0.90
CA SER A 23 -22.34 7.70 -0.49
C SER A 23 -21.25 7.69 -1.57
N PRO A 24 -20.61 8.83 -1.87
CA PRO A 24 -19.52 8.89 -2.86
C PRO A 24 -18.22 8.24 -2.37
N ALA A 25 -18.07 8.05 -1.07
CA ALA A 25 -16.93 7.38 -0.46
C ALA A 25 -17.34 6.73 0.86
N GLU A 26 -16.81 5.55 1.12
CA GLU A 26 -17.09 4.79 2.34
C GLU A 26 -15.83 4.21 2.93
N LYS A 27 -15.84 3.99 4.23
CA LYS A 27 -14.73 3.38 4.95
C LYS A 27 -14.94 1.88 5.09
N VAL A 28 -14.23 1.11 4.27
CA VAL A 28 -14.29 -0.35 4.26
C VAL A 28 -13.06 -0.92 4.97
N LEU A 29 -13.25 -1.66 6.06
CA LEU A 29 -12.15 -2.23 6.86
C LEU A 29 -11.06 -1.22 7.21
N GLY A 30 -11.44 0.03 7.47
CA GLY A 30 -10.50 1.09 7.82
C GLY A 30 -9.87 1.85 6.66
N VAL A 31 -10.08 1.40 5.42
CA VAL A 31 -9.63 2.04 4.18
C VAL A 31 -10.74 2.88 3.58
N LEU A 32 -10.46 4.13 3.23
CA LEU A 32 -11.40 5.01 2.56
C LEU A 32 -11.41 4.68 1.06
N VAL A 33 -12.55 4.20 0.59
CA VAL A 33 -12.77 3.80 -0.81
C VAL A 33 -13.80 4.73 -1.42
N ASP A 34 -13.51 5.29 -2.58
CA ASP A 34 -14.46 6.10 -3.34
C ASP A 34 -15.07 5.31 -4.53
N GLU A 35 -16.16 5.85 -5.10
CA GLU A 35 -16.87 5.24 -6.23
C GLU A 35 -16.00 5.04 -7.47
N LYS A 36 -14.95 5.84 -7.64
CA LYS A 36 -14.01 5.81 -8.78
C LYS A 36 -12.85 4.87 -8.57
N LEU A 37 -12.70 4.32 -7.34
CA LEU A 37 -11.52 3.58 -6.91
C LEU A 37 -10.22 4.40 -7.02
N ASP A 38 -10.34 5.73 -6.93
CA ASP A 38 -9.20 6.63 -6.83
C ASP A 38 -8.80 6.77 -5.35
N MET A 39 -7.78 6.04 -4.95
CA MET A 39 -7.33 5.96 -3.57
C MET A 39 -6.56 7.21 -3.07
N SER A 40 -6.63 8.34 -3.80
CA SER A 40 -5.93 9.57 -3.42
C SER A 40 -6.36 10.11 -2.05
N GLN A 41 -7.64 10.04 -1.72
CA GLN A 41 -8.15 10.47 -0.41
C GLN A 41 -7.61 9.59 0.71
N GLN A 42 -7.55 8.28 0.51
CA GLN A 42 -6.96 7.34 1.47
C GLN A 42 -5.48 7.63 1.70
N ARG A 43 -4.72 7.92 0.64
CA ARG A 43 -3.30 8.27 0.73
C ARG A 43 -3.06 9.53 1.55
N VAL A 44 -3.84 10.57 1.29
CA VAL A 44 -3.80 11.81 2.07
C VAL A 44 -4.15 11.55 3.52
N PHE A 45 -5.20 10.78 3.77
CA PHE A 45 -5.66 10.44 5.12
C PHE A 45 -4.59 9.66 5.91
N ALA A 46 -3.98 8.66 5.31
CA ALA A 46 -2.89 7.88 5.91
C ALA A 46 -1.68 8.78 6.27
N ALA A 47 -1.25 9.63 5.34
CA ALA A 47 -0.15 10.57 5.57
C ALA A 47 -0.48 11.61 6.65
N CYS A 48 -1.72 12.12 6.69
CA CYS A 48 -2.17 13.07 7.72
C CYS A 48 -2.16 12.42 9.11
N LYS A 49 -2.71 11.21 9.25
CA LYS A 49 -2.66 10.45 10.51
C LYS A 49 -1.25 10.20 10.99
N ALA A 50 -0.39 9.71 10.11
CA ALA A 50 1.02 9.47 10.41
C ALA A 50 1.74 10.74 10.85
N ASN A 51 1.49 11.89 10.18
CA ASN A 51 2.03 13.20 10.59
C ASN A 51 1.49 13.66 11.94
N CYS A 52 0.24 13.40 12.24
CA CYS A 52 -0.37 13.76 13.53
C CYS A 52 0.33 13.02 14.68
N VAL A 53 0.49 11.71 14.53
CA VAL A 53 1.21 10.86 15.49
C VAL A 53 2.66 11.30 15.63
N LEU A 54 3.35 11.57 14.51
CA LEU A 54 4.71 12.09 14.54
C LEU A 54 4.80 13.43 15.28
N GLY A 55 3.80 14.29 15.11
CA GLY A 55 3.66 15.55 15.86
C GLY A 55 3.52 15.34 17.36
N CYS A 56 2.76 14.32 17.78
CA CYS A 56 2.63 13.95 19.19
C CYS A 56 3.96 13.44 19.75
N ILE A 57 4.66 12.56 19.02
CA ILE A 57 6.00 12.07 19.41
C ILE A 57 6.96 13.25 19.58
N LYS A 58 6.97 14.18 18.61
CA LYS A 58 7.86 15.36 18.65
C LYS A 58 7.62 16.24 19.88
N ARG A 59 6.37 16.40 20.31
CA ARG A 59 6.00 17.22 21.46
C ARG A 59 6.16 16.48 22.79
N GLY A 60 5.83 15.19 22.82
CA GLY A 60 5.83 14.39 24.04
C GLY A 60 7.19 13.86 24.47
N MET A 61 8.12 13.71 23.51
CA MET A 61 9.44 13.14 23.78
C MET A 61 10.50 14.22 23.94
N GLY A 62 11.15 14.27 25.12
CA GLY A 62 12.31 15.14 25.37
C GLY A 62 13.58 14.65 24.69
N SER A 63 13.76 13.32 24.59
CA SER A 63 14.88 12.74 23.88
C SER A 63 14.59 12.55 22.40
N ARG A 64 15.59 12.84 21.57
CA ARG A 64 15.59 12.62 20.12
C ARG A 64 16.66 11.62 19.70
N ASP A 65 16.96 10.71 20.60
CA ASP A 65 17.96 9.69 20.34
C ASP A 65 17.36 8.58 19.46
N ARG A 66 18.20 7.92 18.70
CA ARG A 66 17.83 6.85 17.77
C ARG A 66 17.04 5.76 18.47
N GLU A 67 17.49 5.35 19.65
CA GLU A 67 16.92 4.27 20.48
C GLU A 67 15.49 4.56 20.94
N VAL A 68 15.07 5.82 20.94
CA VAL A 68 13.72 6.26 21.30
C VAL A 68 12.87 6.49 20.05
N ILE A 69 13.38 7.23 19.09
CA ILE A 69 12.59 7.67 17.93
C ILE A 69 12.32 6.53 16.94
N VAL A 70 13.27 5.63 16.69
CA VAL A 70 13.09 4.54 15.71
C VAL A 70 12.03 3.53 16.16
N PRO A 71 12.02 3.04 17.42
CA PRO A 71 10.94 2.17 17.89
C PRO A 71 9.56 2.85 17.86
N LEU A 72 9.46 4.11 18.29
CA LEU A 72 8.20 4.86 18.26
C LEU A 72 7.68 5.08 16.83
N HIS A 73 8.58 5.39 15.91
CA HIS A 73 8.22 5.49 14.49
C HIS A 73 7.72 4.15 13.95
N SER A 74 8.41 3.06 14.25
CA SER A 74 8.06 1.73 13.75
C SER A 74 6.74 1.22 14.35
N ALA A 75 6.48 1.50 15.62
CA ALA A 75 5.28 1.03 16.30
C ALA A 75 4.04 1.91 16.07
N LEU A 76 4.21 3.22 15.93
CA LEU A 76 3.09 4.16 15.93
C LEU A 76 2.86 4.87 14.58
N VAL A 77 3.93 5.17 13.84
CA VAL A 77 3.82 5.95 12.59
C VAL A 77 3.71 5.04 11.37
N ARG A 78 4.61 4.06 11.24
CA ARG A 78 4.66 3.12 10.12
C ARG A 78 3.36 2.37 9.86
N PRO A 79 2.64 1.85 10.87
CA PRO A 79 1.39 1.14 10.63
C PRO A 79 0.36 1.97 9.85
N HIS A 80 0.31 3.28 10.06
CA HIS A 80 -0.58 4.15 9.28
C HIS A 80 -0.20 4.29 7.80
N LEU A 81 1.07 4.10 7.47
CA LEU A 81 1.61 4.22 6.11
C LEU A 81 1.66 2.88 5.38
N GLU A 82 1.52 1.77 6.09
CA GLU A 82 1.68 0.42 5.53
C GLU A 82 0.39 -0.42 5.59
N TYR A 83 -0.59 -0.02 6.42
CA TYR A 83 -1.84 -0.77 6.56
C TYR A 83 -2.62 -0.84 5.25
N CYS A 84 -2.88 -2.06 4.77
CA CYS A 84 -3.60 -2.34 3.52
C CYS A 84 -3.02 -1.61 2.30
N VAL A 85 -1.74 -1.30 2.28
CA VAL A 85 -1.10 -0.56 1.19
C VAL A 85 -1.27 -1.26 -0.17
N GLN A 86 -1.40 -2.57 -0.20
CA GLN A 86 -1.71 -3.35 -1.41
C GLN A 86 -3.03 -2.93 -2.08
N ALA A 87 -3.99 -2.43 -1.29
CA ALA A 87 -5.28 -1.97 -1.81
C ALA A 87 -5.23 -0.52 -2.31
N TRP A 88 -4.43 0.35 -1.66
CA TRP A 88 -4.39 1.78 -1.95
C TRP A 88 -3.00 2.32 -2.33
N GLY A 89 -2.05 1.43 -2.53
CA GLY A 89 -0.66 1.76 -2.82
C GLY A 89 -0.52 2.82 -3.92
N PRO A 90 0.44 3.73 -3.76
CA PRO A 90 0.63 4.80 -4.73
C PRO A 90 1.16 4.24 -6.05
N GLN A 91 0.42 4.50 -7.12
CA GLN A 91 0.81 4.12 -8.48
C GLN A 91 1.73 5.14 -9.14
N HIS A 92 1.78 6.36 -8.60
CA HIS A 92 2.58 7.45 -9.12
C HIS A 92 3.55 8.00 -8.07
N LYS A 93 4.71 8.50 -8.53
CA LYS A 93 5.72 9.11 -7.64
C LYS A 93 5.17 10.24 -6.76
N LYS A 94 4.22 11.03 -7.27
CA LYS A 94 3.56 12.11 -6.52
C LYS A 94 2.84 11.59 -5.27
N ASP A 95 2.23 10.42 -5.37
CA ASP A 95 1.47 9.82 -4.29
C ASP A 95 2.38 9.23 -3.21
N THR A 96 3.51 8.67 -3.63
CA THR A 96 4.57 8.18 -2.74
C THR A 96 5.17 9.33 -1.92
N GLU A 97 5.29 10.51 -2.52
CA GLU A 97 5.98 11.65 -1.90
C GLU A 97 5.34 12.10 -0.57
N LEU A 98 4.02 12.03 -0.44
CA LEU A 98 3.34 12.41 0.81
C LEU A 98 3.80 11.52 1.98
N SER A 99 3.84 10.22 1.76
CA SER A 99 4.26 9.24 2.76
C SER A 99 5.77 9.30 3.03
N GLU A 100 6.57 9.43 1.98
CA GLU A 100 8.03 9.62 2.08
C GLU A 100 8.39 10.91 2.84
N ARG A 101 7.57 11.96 2.74
CA ARG A 101 7.74 13.20 3.50
C ARG A 101 7.61 12.96 5.01
N VAL A 102 6.73 12.05 5.43
CA VAL A 102 6.59 11.67 6.85
C VAL A 102 7.86 10.97 7.33
N GLN A 103 8.35 10.00 6.58
CA GLN A 103 9.58 9.26 6.91
C GLN A 103 10.81 10.18 6.93
N ARG A 104 10.90 11.12 5.98
CA ARG A 104 11.96 12.14 5.92
C ARG A 104 11.92 13.05 7.15
N ARG A 105 10.73 13.45 7.61
CA ARG A 105 10.55 14.23 8.84
C ARG A 105 11.00 13.46 10.07
N THR A 106 10.64 12.18 10.17
CA THR A 106 11.08 11.31 11.27
C THR A 106 12.60 11.23 11.33
N SER A 107 13.24 10.90 10.21
CA SER A 107 14.71 10.76 10.17
C SER A 107 15.44 12.06 10.49
N LYS A 108 14.84 13.22 10.18
CA LYS A 108 15.37 14.56 10.56
C LYS A 108 15.22 14.90 12.04
N MET A 109 14.36 14.21 12.77
CA MET A 109 14.19 14.44 14.20
C MET A 109 15.31 13.83 15.03
N ILE A 110 16.02 12.85 14.47
CA ILE A 110 17.04 12.09 15.19
C ILE A 110 18.32 12.90 15.23
N ARG A 111 18.86 13.08 16.44
CA ARG A 111 20.11 13.79 16.68
C ARG A 111 21.29 13.09 16.02
N ARG A 112 22.33 13.83 15.70
CA ARG A 112 23.60 13.39 15.10
C ARG A 112 23.51 12.93 13.65
N LEU A 113 22.32 13.01 13.03
CA LEU A 113 22.10 12.63 11.63
C LEU A 113 21.72 13.84 10.75
N GLU A 114 21.76 15.05 11.28
CA GLU A 114 21.29 16.27 10.61
C GLU A 114 22.09 16.57 9.34
N HIS A 115 23.38 16.24 9.34
CA HIS A 115 24.33 16.50 8.24
C HIS A 115 24.20 15.49 7.07
N LEU A 116 23.50 14.36 7.28
CA LEU A 116 23.36 13.31 6.29
C LEU A 116 22.20 13.57 5.33
N SER A 117 22.32 13.07 4.11
CA SER A 117 21.21 13.02 3.16
C SER A 117 20.06 12.10 3.66
N CYS A 118 18.90 12.17 3.02
CA CYS A 118 17.77 11.31 3.44
C CYS A 118 18.10 9.82 3.30
N GLU A 119 18.77 9.44 2.22
CA GLU A 119 19.13 8.06 1.95
C GLU A 119 20.18 7.53 2.93
N GLU A 120 21.20 8.36 3.23
CA GLU A 120 22.22 8.01 4.22
C GLU A 120 21.63 7.86 5.61
N ARG A 121 20.70 8.75 6.02
CA ARG A 121 19.99 8.61 7.29
C ARG A 121 19.21 7.31 7.38
N LEU A 122 18.48 6.94 6.33
CA LEU A 122 17.72 5.69 6.31
C LEU A 122 18.65 4.47 6.42
N ARG A 123 19.78 4.51 5.71
CA ARG A 123 20.79 3.45 5.77
C ARG A 123 21.38 3.32 7.17
N GLU A 124 21.78 4.44 7.77
CA GLU A 124 22.33 4.48 9.13
C GLU A 124 21.33 3.98 10.18
N LEU A 125 20.04 4.25 9.98
CA LEU A 125 18.96 3.81 10.85
C LEU A 125 18.51 2.35 10.60
N GLY A 126 19.03 1.70 9.55
CA GLY A 126 18.58 0.38 9.14
C GLY A 126 17.14 0.37 8.61
N LEU A 127 16.67 1.49 8.08
CA LEU A 127 15.33 1.66 7.52
C LEU A 127 15.36 1.66 6.00
N PHE A 128 14.39 0.99 5.40
CA PHE A 128 14.14 1.13 3.96
C PHE A 128 13.23 2.34 3.67
N SER A 129 13.32 2.88 2.46
CA SER A 129 12.32 3.82 1.97
C SER A 129 10.95 3.12 1.92
N LEU A 130 9.87 3.88 2.07
CA LEU A 130 8.52 3.32 2.03
C LEU A 130 8.23 2.61 0.71
N GLY A 131 8.67 3.17 -0.41
CA GLY A 131 8.52 2.51 -1.71
C GLY A 131 9.18 1.14 -1.78
N LYS A 132 10.37 0.97 -1.20
CA LYS A 132 11.02 -0.35 -1.09
C LYS A 132 10.24 -1.28 -0.16
N THR A 133 9.77 -0.78 0.97
CA THR A 133 8.99 -1.58 1.93
C THR A 133 7.68 -2.07 1.29
N TRP A 134 6.98 -1.22 0.56
CA TRP A 134 5.74 -1.59 -0.14
C TRP A 134 6.00 -2.63 -1.22
N LEU A 135 7.03 -2.43 -2.04
CA LEU A 135 7.44 -3.42 -3.05
C LEU A 135 7.73 -4.79 -2.42
N TRP A 136 8.43 -4.83 -1.29
CA TRP A 136 8.66 -6.07 -0.56
C TRP A 136 7.36 -6.70 -0.06
N GLY A 137 6.41 -5.91 0.42
CA GLY A 137 5.08 -6.38 0.83
C GLY A 137 4.32 -7.03 -0.33
N ASP A 138 4.34 -6.39 -1.49
CA ASP A 138 3.70 -6.89 -2.71
C ASP A 138 4.34 -8.20 -3.17
N LEU A 139 5.66 -8.24 -3.27
CA LEU A 139 6.40 -9.45 -3.65
C LEU A 139 6.17 -10.60 -2.67
N PHE A 140 6.11 -10.31 -1.38
CA PHE A 140 5.82 -11.31 -0.36
C PHE A 140 4.39 -11.85 -0.47
N GLY A 141 3.41 -10.99 -0.72
CA GLY A 141 2.02 -11.39 -0.97
C GLY A 141 1.89 -12.31 -2.17
N VAL A 142 2.52 -11.95 -3.30
CA VAL A 142 2.59 -12.78 -4.50
C VAL A 142 3.26 -14.13 -4.24
N PHE A 143 4.36 -14.13 -3.50
CA PHE A 143 5.07 -15.35 -3.13
C PHE A 143 4.22 -16.28 -2.25
N GLN A 144 3.53 -15.73 -1.25
CA GLN A 144 2.62 -16.51 -0.40
C GLN A 144 1.46 -17.12 -1.20
N TYR A 145 0.88 -16.33 -2.12
CA TYR A 145 -0.15 -16.81 -3.03
C TYR A 145 0.38 -17.98 -3.90
N TRP A 146 1.56 -17.82 -4.47
CA TRP A 146 2.19 -18.86 -5.29
C TRP A 146 2.53 -20.12 -4.50
N LYS A 147 2.90 -20.01 -3.24
CA LYS A 147 3.16 -21.15 -2.34
C LYS A 147 1.88 -21.84 -1.88
N GLY A 148 0.70 -21.34 -2.23
CA GLY A 148 -0.58 -21.93 -1.84
C GLY A 148 -0.92 -21.75 -0.36
N VAL A 149 -0.36 -20.74 0.29
CA VAL A 149 -0.69 -20.39 1.68
C VAL A 149 -2.15 -19.99 1.82
N TYR A 150 -2.70 -19.38 0.78
CA TYR A 150 -4.11 -19.03 0.70
C TYR A 150 -4.89 -20.13 -0.04
N LYS A 151 -6.01 -20.58 0.53
CA LYS A 151 -6.95 -21.49 -0.15
C LYS A 151 -7.57 -20.76 -1.34
N HIS A 152 -7.54 -21.40 -2.49
CA HIS A 152 -8.10 -20.86 -3.74
C HIS A 152 -9.61 -21.14 -3.78
N GLU A 153 -10.39 -20.37 -3.06
CA GLU A 153 -11.84 -20.31 -3.27
C GLU A 153 -12.12 -19.00 -3.99
N GLY A 154 -12.23 -19.03 -5.34
CA GLY A 154 -12.58 -17.87 -6.12
C GLY A 154 -11.66 -17.60 -7.34
N VAL A 155 -11.63 -16.34 -7.77
CA VAL A 155 -10.90 -15.88 -8.96
C VAL A 155 -9.39 -16.09 -8.82
N GLN A 156 -8.78 -16.71 -9.81
CA GLN A 156 -7.34 -16.92 -9.88
C GLN A 156 -6.64 -15.56 -10.11
N LEU A 157 -6.08 -14.98 -9.05
CA LEU A 157 -5.46 -13.65 -9.07
C LEU A 157 -4.13 -13.62 -9.83
N ILE A 158 -3.41 -14.75 -9.86
CA ILE A 158 -2.09 -14.84 -10.48
C ILE A 158 -2.01 -16.15 -11.26
N MET A 159 -1.63 -16.06 -12.53
CA MET A 159 -1.44 -17.22 -13.39
C MET A 159 0.05 -17.53 -13.55
N ARG A 160 0.43 -18.78 -13.29
CA ARG A 160 1.79 -19.24 -13.55
C ARG A 160 1.99 -19.47 -15.05
N VAL A 161 2.87 -18.69 -15.66
CA VAL A 161 3.27 -18.90 -17.04
C VAL A 161 4.52 -19.78 -17.04
N ASN A 162 4.42 -20.99 -17.60
CA ASN A 162 5.57 -21.84 -17.82
C ASN A 162 6.28 -21.37 -19.10
N SER A 163 7.57 -21.05 -18.98
CA SER A 163 8.39 -20.65 -20.11
C SER A 163 9.63 -21.55 -20.16
N ASP A 164 9.80 -22.24 -21.28
CA ASP A 164 10.95 -23.11 -21.53
C ASP A 164 12.24 -22.31 -21.84
N ARG A 165 12.15 -20.96 -21.90
CA ARG A 165 13.25 -20.09 -22.31
C ARG A 165 14.14 -19.58 -21.19
N THR A 166 13.80 -19.79 -19.93
CA THR A 166 14.59 -19.28 -18.80
C THR A 166 15.43 -20.38 -18.17
N ARG A 167 16.74 -20.11 -18.02
CA ARG A 167 17.62 -20.93 -17.16
C ARG A 167 17.24 -20.65 -15.70
N GLY A 168 16.25 -21.35 -15.20
CA GLY A 168 15.73 -21.20 -13.84
C GLY A 168 14.76 -22.34 -13.53
N ASN A 169 14.01 -22.22 -12.44
CA ASN A 169 13.03 -23.22 -12.02
C ASN A 169 11.77 -23.32 -12.93
N GLY A 170 11.84 -22.87 -14.19
CA GLY A 170 10.78 -23.01 -15.19
C GLY A 170 9.54 -22.12 -14.96
N SER A 171 9.61 -21.15 -14.09
CA SER A 171 8.50 -20.20 -13.87
C SER A 171 8.94 -18.76 -14.16
N THR A 172 8.27 -18.12 -15.08
CA THR A 172 8.39 -16.68 -15.33
C THR A 172 7.20 -15.93 -14.74
N TRP A 173 7.45 -14.73 -14.30
CA TRP A 173 6.40 -13.81 -13.86
C TRP A 173 5.51 -13.42 -15.04
N PRO A 174 4.20 -13.24 -14.84
CA PRO A 174 3.34 -12.64 -15.86
C PRO A 174 3.92 -11.31 -16.36
N HIS A 175 3.77 -11.01 -17.65
CA HIS A 175 4.30 -9.80 -18.27
C HIS A 175 3.92 -8.51 -17.49
N ALA A 176 2.70 -8.46 -16.96
CA ALA A 176 2.24 -7.34 -16.16
C ALA A 176 3.08 -7.13 -14.88
N ALA A 177 3.56 -8.20 -14.25
CA ALA A 177 4.43 -8.11 -13.08
C ALA A 177 5.87 -7.72 -13.45
N GLN A 178 6.35 -8.12 -14.66
CA GLN A 178 7.66 -7.72 -15.17
C GLN A 178 7.71 -6.23 -15.50
N ASP A 179 6.66 -5.69 -16.12
CA ASP A 179 6.57 -4.26 -16.45
C ASP A 179 6.54 -3.40 -15.18
N THR A 180 5.85 -3.87 -14.13
CA THR A 180 5.81 -3.19 -12.83
C THR A 180 7.18 -3.16 -12.15
N ILE A 181 7.95 -4.26 -12.25
CA ILE A 181 9.30 -4.35 -11.69
C ILE A 181 10.29 -3.48 -12.48
N HIS A 182 10.19 -3.45 -13.82
CA HIS A 182 11.08 -2.67 -14.67
C HIS A 182 10.79 -1.17 -14.67
N GLN A 183 9.55 -0.76 -14.50
CA GLN A 183 9.17 0.66 -14.47
C GLN A 183 9.31 1.31 -13.09
N GLY A 184 9.74 0.57 -12.08
CA GLY A 184 10.06 1.09 -10.74
C GLY A 184 8.88 1.74 -10.02
N GLY A 185 7.65 1.40 -10.38
CA GLY A 185 6.43 1.86 -9.72
C GLY A 185 5.93 0.83 -8.72
N PRO A 186 5.78 1.17 -7.44
CA PRO A 186 5.13 0.30 -6.47
C PRO A 186 3.63 0.24 -6.76
N GLY A 187 3.12 -0.96 -6.94
CA GLY A 187 1.70 -1.24 -6.72
C GLY A 187 0.75 -1.06 -7.89
N SER A 188 0.79 -1.96 -8.85
CA SER A 188 -0.40 -2.32 -9.60
C SER A 188 -0.48 -3.83 -9.79
N LEU A 189 -0.90 -4.51 -8.74
CA LEU A 189 -1.54 -5.80 -8.90
C LEU A 189 -2.90 -5.52 -9.55
N LEU A 190 -2.97 -5.56 -10.87
CA LEU A 190 -4.22 -5.50 -11.61
C LEU A 190 -5.03 -6.76 -11.28
N VAL A 191 -6.02 -6.60 -10.41
CA VAL A 191 -7.13 -7.54 -10.29
C VAL A 191 -7.91 -7.43 -11.60
N GLN A 192 -7.65 -8.33 -12.56
CA GLN A 192 -8.52 -8.47 -13.72
C GLN A 192 -9.75 -9.28 -13.31
N PRO A 193 -10.97 -8.79 -13.57
CA PRO A 193 -12.16 -9.60 -13.39
C PRO A 193 -12.10 -10.79 -14.36
N GLY A 194 -12.24 -12.00 -13.80
CA GLY A 194 -12.25 -13.22 -14.57
C GLY A 194 -13.37 -13.21 -15.62
N VAL A 195 -12.99 -13.47 -16.86
CA VAL A 195 -13.94 -13.79 -17.94
C VAL A 195 -14.50 -15.17 -17.62
N GLN A 196 -15.78 -15.26 -17.28
CA GLN A 196 -16.53 -16.50 -17.29
C GLN A 196 -16.53 -17.02 -18.74
N GLN A 197 -15.89 -18.15 -18.95
CA GLN A 197 -16.17 -18.98 -20.12
C GLN A 197 -17.30 -19.94 -19.71
N ASP A 198 -18.50 -19.62 -20.16
CA ASP A 198 -19.60 -20.57 -20.23
C ASP A 198 -19.25 -21.66 -21.27
N SER A 199 -19.32 -22.91 -20.81
CA SER A 199 -19.42 -24.09 -21.66
C SER A 199 -20.33 -25.09 -20.96
#